data_128433cd9bdac3f9c4e821429c636d8c
#
_entry.id   128433cd9bdac3f9c4e821429c636d8c
#
_cell.length_a   1.000
_cell.length_b   1.000
_cell.length_c   1.000
_cell.angle_alpha   90.00
_cell.angle_beta   90.00
_cell.angle_gamma   90.00
#
_symmetry.space_group_name_H-M   'P 1'
#
loop_
_entity.id
_entity.type
_entity.pdbx_description
1 polymer ?
#
loop_
_entity_poly.entity_id
_entity_poly.type
_entity_poly.pdbx_seq_one_letter_code
_entity_poly.pdbx_strand_id
1 'polypeptide(L)'
;MKLADLFGRQPKIEGAIGHLGLTDWWLSTFSESERERIESLYQPMGHPRPRPLTQGQIVATSQRPAQLLWGLASWLQKAPDRPLARRVLAKALELARAANDVLDQHFTYQTMIETSYKDRDADAGALDMAITACEEQIALAPRAARAFRSEYGDGSLPAHRGFE
;
A
#
# COMPACT_ATOMS: atom_id res chain seq x y z
N MET A 1 25.14 4.97 -35.64
CA MET A 1 24.55 4.25 -34.48
C MET A 1 24.51 5.23 -33.33
N LYS A 2 23.34 5.76 -33.00
CA LYS A 2 23.18 6.79 -31.97
C LYS A 2 23.19 6.12 -30.59
N LEU A 3 23.96 6.67 -29.64
CA LEU A 3 24.01 6.21 -28.22
C LEU A 3 22.63 6.14 -27.52
N ALA A 4 21.61 6.73 -28.12
CA ALA A 4 20.23 6.72 -27.61
C ALA A 4 19.52 5.35 -27.70
N ASP A 5 20.03 4.40 -28.48
CA ASP A 5 19.43 3.08 -28.68
C ASP A 5 19.89 2.03 -27.64
N LEU A 6 20.83 2.40 -26.76
CA LEU A 6 21.37 1.54 -25.69
C LEU A 6 20.62 1.68 -24.37
N PHE A 7 19.80 2.70 -24.19
CA PHE A 7 18.85 2.79 -23.09
C PHE A 7 17.54 2.14 -23.54
N GLY A 8 17.44 0.82 -23.31
CA GLY A 8 16.25 0.07 -23.59
C GLY A 8 15.03 0.85 -23.08
N ARG A 9 14.07 1.06 -23.98
CA ARG A 9 12.80 1.74 -23.72
C ARG A 9 12.21 1.14 -22.44
N GLN A 10 12.19 1.90 -21.35
CA GLN A 10 11.57 1.43 -20.12
C GLN A 10 10.15 0.95 -20.45
N PRO A 11 9.75 -0.24 -20.00
CA PRO A 11 8.42 -0.74 -20.31
C PRO A 11 7.40 0.29 -19.84
N LYS A 12 6.48 0.69 -20.73
CA LYS A 12 5.41 1.62 -20.39
C LYS A 12 4.53 0.95 -19.35
N ILE A 13 4.62 1.43 -18.11
CA ILE A 13 3.75 0.99 -17.02
C ILE A 13 2.43 1.75 -17.14
N GLU A 14 1.37 1.02 -17.37
CA GLU A 14 -0.04 1.49 -17.36
C GLU A 14 -0.73 1.02 -16.06
N GLY A 15 -2.00 0.63 -16.13
CA GLY A 15 -2.73 0.14 -14.97
C GLY A 15 -2.77 1.12 -13.80
N ALA A 16 -3.02 0.62 -12.61
CA ALA A 16 -3.15 1.46 -11.43
C ALA A 16 -1.83 2.16 -11.05
N ILE A 17 -0.70 1.48 -11.19
CA ILE A 17 0.64 2.05 -10.90
C ILE A 17 0.94 3.22 -11.84
N GLY A 18 0.73 3.03 -13.15
CA GLY A 18 0.98 4.11 -14.12
C GLY A 18 0.02 5.28 -13.96
N HIS A 19 -1.27 4.98 -13.79
CA HIS A 19 -2.32 5.99 -13.66
C HIS A 19 -2.15 6.88 -12.41
N LEU A 20 -1.70 6.29 -11.29
CA LEU A 20 -1.50 7.01 -10.03
C LEU A 20 -0.09 7.59 -9.85
N GLY A 21 0.74 7.59 -10.91
CA GLY A 21 2.07 8.22 -10.90
C GLY A 21 3.10 7.49 -10.05
N LEU A 22 2.96 6.19 -9.86
CA LEU A 22 3.83 5.37 -9.01
C LEU A 22 4.91 4.60 -9.78
N THR A 23 5.07 4.87 -11.07
CA THR A 23 5.96 4.11 -11.97
C THR A 23 7.41 4.10 -11.49
N ASP A 24 7.99 5.26 -11.17
CA ASP A 24 9.41 5.34 -10.77
C ASP A 24 9.66 4.61 -9.45
N TRP A 25 8.77 4.77 -8.47
CA TRP A 25 8.82 4.03 -7.23
C TRP A 25 8.72 2.52 -7.47
N TRP A 26 7.77 2.08 -8.28
CA TRP A 26 7.53 0.67 -8.59
C TRP A 26 8.75 0.01 -9.22
N LEU A 27 9.37 0.67 -10.18
CA LEU A 27 10.53 0.16 -10.90
C LEU A 27 11.82 0.21 -10.06
N SER A 28 11.98 1.22 -9.21
CA SER A 28 13.18 1.38 -8.36
C SER A 28 13.14 0.55 -7.08
N THR A 29 11.94 0.26 -6.57
CA THR A 29 11.78 -0.45 -5.28
C THR A 29 11.80 -1.97 -5.44
N PHE A 30 11.25 -2.49 -6.52
CA PHE A 30 11.07 -3.94 -6.72
C PHE A 30 11.85 -4.44 -7.92
N SER A 31 12.50 -5.61 -7.76
CA SER A 31 13.05 -6.37 -8.88
C SER A 31 11.95 -6.87 -9.82
N GLU A 32 12.31 -7.32 -11.01
CA GLU A 32 11.35 -7.87 -11.97
C GLU A 32 10.56 -9.05 -11.37
N SER A 33 11.25 -9.99 -10.73
CA SER A 33 10.63 -11.16 -10.10
C SER A 33 9.71 -10.80 -8.94
N GLU A 34 10.06 -9.77 -8.15
CA GLU A 34 9.19 -9.26 -7.08
C GLU A 34 7.93 -8.60 -7.64
N ARG A 35 8.06 -7.82 -8.71
CA ARG A 35 6.90 -7.22 -9.40
C ARG A 35 5.97 -8.27 -9.98
N GLU A 36 6.51 -9.31 -10.60
CA GLU A 36 5.73 -10.44 -11.09
C GLU A 36 5.01 -11.17 -9.94
N ARG A 37 5.71 -11.37 -8.82
CA ARG A 37 5.09 -11.97 -7.63
C ARG A 37 3.94 -11.14 -7.11
N ILE A 38 4.10 -9.84 -6.95
CA ILE A 38 3.03 -8.93 -6.48
C ILE A 38 1.84 -8.96 -7.44
N GLU A 39 2.08 -8.86 -8.74
CA GLU A 39 1.02 -8.94 -9.77
C GLU A 39 0.26 -10.26 -9.73
N SER A 40 0.95 -11.37 -9.52
CA SER A 40 0.32 -12.70 -9.45
C SER A 40 -0.61 -12.87 -8.26
N LEU A 41 -0.34 -12.13 -7.17
CA LEU A 41 -1.14 -12.17 -5.95
C LEU A 41 -2.30 -11.17 -5.96
N TYR A 42 -2.15 -10.04 -6.65
CA TYR A 42 -3.16 -9.00 -6.68
C TYR A 42 -4.23 -9.28 -7.73
N GLN A 43 -5.34 -9.86 -7.29
CA GLN A 43 -6.46 -10.25 -8.17
C GLN A 43 -7.79 -9.69 -7.64
N PRO A 44 -8.01 -8.38 -7.72
CA PRO A 44 -9.26 -7.77 -7.25
C PRO A 44 -10.46 -8.28 -8.08
N MET A 45 -11.56 -8.57 -7.38
CA MET A 45 -12.78 -9.05 -8.02
C MET A 45 -13.31 -8.04 -9.04
N GLY A 46 -13.87 -8.55 -10.13
CA GLY A 46 -14.47 -7.72 -11.18
C GLY A 46 -13.46 -7.05 -12.12
N HIS A 47 -12.16 -7.32 -11.95
CA HIS A 47 -11.16 -6.76 -12.85
C HIS A 47 -10.97 -7.67 -14.09
N PRO A 48 -11.21 -7.15 -15.30
CA PRO A 48 -11.21 -7.99 -16.53
C PRO A 48 -9.79 -8.31 -17.03
N ARG A 49 -8.75 -7.84 -16.37
CA ARG A 49 -7.36 -7.94 -16.86
C ARG A 49 -6.48 -8.74 -15.92
N PRO A 50 -5.52 -9.52 -16.46
CA PRO A 50 -4.68 -10.40 -15.63
C PRO A 50 -3.62 -9.64 -14.80
N ARG A 51 -3.31 -8.38 -15.14
CA ARG A 51 -2.29 -7.56 -14.47
C ARG A 51 -2.80 -6.14 -14.22
N PRO A 52 -3.75 -5.95 -13.30
CA PRO A 52 -4.42 -4.67 -13.10
C PRO A 52 -3.50 -3.55 -12.56
N LEU A 53 -2.37 -3.91 -11.95
CA LEU A 53 -1.41 -2.93 -11.45
C LEU A 53 -0.63 -2.23 -12.58
N THR A 54 -0.27 -2.96 -13.64
CA THR A 54 0.66 -2.45 -14.65
C THR A 54 0.14 -2.46 -16.07
N GLN A 55 -1.02 -3.08 -16.32
CA GLN A 55 -1.59 -3.20 -17.65
C GLN A 55 -2.96 -2.54 -17.75
N GLY A 56 -3.17 -1.91 -18.89
CA GLY A 56 -4.45 -1.36 -19.29
C GLY A 56 -4.66 0.09 -18.91
N GLN A 57 -5.38 0.77 -19.80
CA GLN A 57 -5.70 2.17 -19.63
C GLN A 57 -6.81 2.36 -18.59
N ILE A 58 -6.58 3.22 -17.62
CA ILE A 58 -7.58 3.70 -16.67
C ILE A 58 -7.93 5.12 -17.08
N VAL A 59 -9.21 5.36 -17.37
CA VAL A 59 -9.69 6.68 -17.80
C VAL A 59 -9.93 7.60 -16.60
N ALA A 60 -10.52 7.03 -15.54
CA ALA A 60 -10.78 7.75 -14.28
C ALA A 60 -10.81 6.78 -13.11
N THR A 61 -10.41 7.25 -11.94
CA THR A 61 -10.53 6.51 -10.68
C THR A 61 -10.71 7.49 -9.52
N SER A 62 -11.49 7.08 -8.52
CA SER A 62 -11.56 7.76 -7.22
C SER A 62 -10.52 7.22 -6.23
N GLN A 63 -9.79 6.18 -6.61
CA GLN A 63 -8.76 5.56 -5.76
C GLN A 63 -7.54 6.48 -5.62
N ARG A 64 -7.15 6.74 -4.38
CA ARG A 64 -5.95 7.50 -4.07
C ARG A 64 -4.70 6.60 -4.08
N PRO A 65 -3.50 7.16 -4.35
CA PRO A 65 -2.27 6.36 -4.35
C PRO A 65 -2.01 5.59 -3.05
N ALA A 66 -2.16 6.23 -1.89
CA ALA A 66 -2.00 5.56 -0.60
C ALA A 66 -3.05 4.45 -0.39
N GLN A 67 -4.29 4.69 -0.82
CA GLN A 67 -5.38 3.73 -0.74
C GLN A 67 -5.11 2.48 -1.58
N LEU A 68 -4.59 2.64 -2.80
CA LEU A 68 -4.14 1.50 -3.60
C LEU A 68 -3.11 0.67 -2.84
N LEU A 69 -2.11 1.34 -2.24
CA LEU A 69 -0.96 0.65 -1.67
C LEU A 69 -1.29 -0.07 -0.35
N TRP A 70 -2.02 0.55 0.59
CA TRP A 70 -2.40 -0.19 1.80
C TRP A 70 -3.36 -1.34 1.48
N GLY A 71 -4.24 -1.17 0.48
CA GLY A 71 -5.06 -2.26 -0.04
C GLY A 71 -4.23 -3.37 -0.68
N LEU A 72 -3.24 -3.03 -1.51
CA LEU A 72 -2.32 -3.99 -2.12
C LEU A 72 -1.56 -4.80 -1.07
N ALA A 73 -1.07 -4.16 -0.01
CA ALA A 73 -0.35 -4.84 1.07
C ALA A 73 -1.19 -5.93 1.75
N SER A 74 -2.51 -5.81 1.75
CA SER A 74 -3.41 -6.84 2.30
C SER A 74 -3.37 -8.16 1.53
N TRP A 75 -2.96 -8.15 0.27
CA TRP A 75 -2.77 -9.34 -0.55
C TRP A 75 -1.44 -10.05 -0.28
N LEU A 76 -0.48 -9.37 0.36
CA LEU A 76 0.88 -9.83 0.61
C LEU A 76 1.08 -10.34 2.05
N GLN A 77 0.06 -10.95 2.65
CA GLN A 77 0.05 -11.29 4.07
C GLN A 77 0.63 -12.67 4.41
N LYS A 78 0.98 -13.49 3.42
CA LYS A 78 1.69 -14.75 3.66
C LYS A 78 3.16 -14.50 4.01
N ALA A 79 3.74 -15.38 4.84
CA ALA A 79 5.10 -15.19 5.37
C ALA A 79 6.16 -14.79 4.30
N PRO A 80 6.25 -15.47 3.14
CA PRO A 80 7.25 -15.11 2.13
C PRO A 80 7.05 -13.73 1.50
N ASP A 81 5.82 -13.20 1.53
CA ASP A 81 5.43 -11.98 0.81
C ASP A 81 5.39 -10.74 1.74
N ARG A 82 5.38 -10.93 3.07
CA ARG A 82 5.33 -9.82 4.03
C ARG A 82 6.49 -8.81 3.92
N PRO A 83 7.73 -9.20 3.57
CA PRO A 83 8.77 -8.20 3.27
C PRO A 83 8.40 -7.25 2.12
N LEU A 84 7.68 -7.75 1.10
CA LEU A 84 7.13 -6.91 0.02
C LEU A 84 6.04 -5.99 0.55
N ALA A 85 5.12 -6.52 1.38
CA ALA A 85 4.07 -5.73 2.02
C ALA A 85 4.63 -4.55 2.81
N ARG A 86 5.71 -4.75 3.59
CA ARG A 86 6.35 -3.68 4.37
C ARG A 86 6.87 -2.54 3.49
N ARG A 87 7.48 -2.85 2.34
CA ARG A 87 7.95 -1.84 1.38
C ARG A 87 6.80 -1.07 0.74
N VAL A 88 5.70 -1.76 0.42
CA VAL A 88 4.47 -1.15 -0.09
C VAL A 88 3.85 -0.22 0.95
N LEU A 89 3.76 -0.66 2.22
CA LEU A 89 3.19 0.11 3.31
C LEU A 89 4.03 1.35 3.68
N ALA A 90 5.36 1.26 3.58
CA ALA A 90 6.23 2.42 3.78
C ALA A 90 5.89 3.54 2.77
N LYS A 91 5.67 3.19 1.51
CA LYS A 91 5.25 4.16 0.48
C LYS A 91 3.82 4.65 0.69
N ALA A 92 2.91 3.77 1.10
CA ALA A 92 1.54 4.18 1.43
C ALA A 92 1.51 5.24 2.53
N LEU A 93 2.29 5.04 3.60
CA LEU A 93 2.37 5.99 4.70
C LEU A 93 3.01 7.33 4.30
N GLU A 94 4.07 7.28 3.49
CA GLU A 94 4.69 8.50 2.91
C GLU A 94 3.65 9.33 2.17
N LEU A 95 2.88 8.70 1.27
CA LEU A 95 1.87 9.38 0.45
C LEU A 95 0.68 9.88 1.28
N ALA A 96 0.20 9.09 2.23
CA ALA A 96 -0.89 9.48 3.11
C ALA A 96 -0.52 10.68 4.00
N ARG A 97 0.72 10.71 4.50
CA ARG A 97 1.25 11.85 5.26
C ARG A 97 1.41 13.09 4.39
N ALA A 98 1.98 12.95 3.19
CA ALA A 98 2.16 14.05 2.25
C ALA A 98 0.81 14.68 1.83
N ALA A 99 -0.23 13.87 1.65
CA ALA A 99 -1.58 14.33 1.36
C ALA A 99 -2.36 14.81 2.61
N ASN A 100 -1.80 14.65 3.80
CA ASN A 100 -2.49 14.86 5.10
C ASN A 100 -3.83 14.10 5.17
N ASP A 101 -3.92 12.94 4.51
CA ASP A 101 -5.11 12.09 4.53
C ASP A 101 -5.11 11.20 5.77
N VAL A 102 -5.99 11.56 6.71
CA VAL A 102 -6.07 10.92 8.03
C VAL A 102 -6.59 9.48 7.93
N LEU A 103 -7.54 9.22 7.03
CA LEU A 103 -8.10 7.89 6.87
C LEU A 103 -7.11 6.94 6.20
N ASP A 104 -6.40 7.39 5.17
CA ASP A 104 -5.35 6.60 4.54
C ASP A 104 -4.19 6.32 5.52
N GLN A 105 -3.83 7.28 6.40
CA GLN A 105 -2.87 7.04 7.49
C GLN A 105 -3.39 5.97 8.45
N HIS A 106 -4.64 6.08 8.89
CA HIS A 106 -5.25 5.11 9.81
C HIS A 106 -5.22 3.68 9.26
N PHE A 107 -5.68 3.48 8.03
CA PHE A 107 -5.70 2.15 7.39
C PHE A 107 -4.29 1.62 7.09
N THR A 108 -3.36 2.51 6.75
CA THR A 108 -1.96 2.13 6.56
C THR A 108 -1.35 1.60 7.87
N TYR A 109 -1.52 2.31 8.98
CA TYR A 109 -1.05 1.84 10.29
C TYR A 109 -1.70 0.52 10.69
N GLN A 110 -3.00 0.37 10.49
CA GLN A 110 -3.70 -0.89 10.77
C GLN A 110 -3.05 -2.06 10.03
N THR A 111 -2.80 -1.91 8.73
CA THR A 111 -2.16 -2.97 7.92
C THR A 111 -0.69 -3.18 8.33
N MET A 112 0.03 -2.12 8.73
CA MET A 112 1.40 -2.24 9.26
C MET A 112 1.44 -3.06 10.56
N ILE A 113 0.52 -2.80 11.49
CA ILE A 113 0.40 -3.56 12.74
C ILE A 113 0.17 -5.03 12.44
N GLU A 114 -0.83 -5.35 11.63
CA GLU A 114 -1.18 -6.72 11.26
C GLU A 114 -0.04 -7.45 10.56
N THR A 115 0.64 -6.79 9.64
CA THR A 115 1.75 -7.37 8.86
C THR A 115 2.95 -7.64 9.75
N SER A 116 3.34 -6.67 10.58
CA SER A 116 4.53 -6.79 11.43
C SER A 116 4.30 -7.75 12.59
N TYR A 117 3.14 -7.72 13.24
CA TYR A 117 2.83 -8.61 14.35
C TYR A 117 2.85 -10.10 13.97
N LYS A 118 2.50 -10.44 12.74
CA LYS A 118 2.59 -11.82 12.23
C LYS A 118 4.03 -12.37 12.19
N ASP A 119 5.03 -11.48 12.10
CA ASP A 119 6.45 -11.86 12.04
C ASP A 119 7.17 -11.70 13.39
N ARG A 120 6.49 -11.36 14.48
CA ARG A 120 7.07 -11.03 15.78
C ARG A 120 8.00 -12.12 16.36
N ASP A 121 7.73 -13.38 16.02
CA ASP A 121 8.51 -14.53 16.50
C ASP A 121 9.66 -14.90 15.54
N ALA A 122 9.63 -14.42 14.31
CA ALA A 122 10.59 -14.75 13.26
C ALA A 122 11.57 -13.61 12.96
N ASP A 123 11.19 -12.36 13.28
CA ASP A 123 11.96 -11.16 13.01
C ASP A 123 11.97 -10.26 14.25
N ALA A 124 13.13 -10.11 14.88
CA ALA A 124 13.27 -9.33 16.11
C ALA A 124 12.83 -7.87 15.99
N GLY A 125 12.93 -7.27 14.80
CA GLY A 125 12.48 -5.90 14.55
C GLY A 125 10.98 -5.77 14.27
N ALA A 126 10.30 -6.88 13.98
CA ALA A 126 8.89 -6.83 13.58
C ALA A 126 7.97 -6.42 14.73
N LEU A 127 8.27 -6.85 15.95
CA LEU A 127 7.50 -6.44 17.13
C LEU A 127 7.63 -4.94 17.39
N ASP A 128 8.83 -4.38 17.31
CA ASP A 128 9.07 -2.95 17.50
C ASP A 128 8.37 -2.12 16.43
N MET A 129 8.36 -2.60 15.18
CA MET A 129 7.59 -1.95 14.11
C MET A 129 6.09 -1.98 14.37
N ALA A 130 5.56 -3.09 14.89
CA ALA A 130 4.15 -3.19 15.24
C ALA A 130 3.79 -2.23 16.39
N ILE A 131 4.61 -2.18 17.43
CA ILE A 131 4.42 -1.27 18.58
C ILE A 131 4.44 0.20 18.12
N THR A 132 5.44 0.59 17.34
CA THR A 132 5.54 1.95 16.78
C THR A 132 4.29 2.31 15.96
N ALA A 133 3.83 1.40 15.11
CA ALA A 133 2.62 1.64 14.32
C ALA A 133 1.35 1.74 15.20
N CYS A 134 1.26 0.99 16.31
CA CYS A 134 0.20 1.12 17.30
C CYS A 134 0.20 2.50 17.95
N GLU A 135 1.35 2.96 18.43
CA GLU A 135 1.50 4.27 19.07
C GLU A 135 1.09 5.41 18.14
N GLU A 136 1.53 5.36 16.89
CA GLU A 136 1.19 6.35 15.86
C GLU A 136 -0.31 6.31 15.52
N GLN A 137 -0.92 5.12 15.43
CA GLN A 137 -2.35 4.98 15.17
C GLN A 137 -3.19 5.49 16.36
N ILE A 138 -2.76 5.24 17.59
CA ILE A 138 -3.40 5.76 18.81
C ILE A 138 -3.31 7.30 18.83
N ALA A 139 -2.15 7.87 18.55
CA ALA A 139 -1.99 9.32 18.46
C ALA A 139 -2.89 9.96 17.40
N LEU A 140 -3.13 9.24 16.29
CA LEU A 140 -4.01 9.66 15.22
C LEU A 140 -5.51 9.54 15.57
N ALA A 141 -5.89 8.70 16.54
CA ALA A 141 -7.27 8.28 16.80
C ALA A 141 -8.28 9.43 16.93
N PRO A 142 -8.02 10.54 17.63
CA PRO A 142 -8.98 11.64 17.73
C PRO A 142 -9.28 12.30 16.36
N ARG A 143 -8.28 12.40 15.51
CA ARG A 143 -8.42 12.93 14.14
C ARG A 143 -9.14 11.93 13.26
N ALA A 144 -8.77 10.66 13.35
CA ALA A 144 -9.40 9.58 12.61
C ALA A 144 -10.90 9.46 12.93
N ALA A 145 -11.27 9.51 14.21
CA ALA A 145 -12.68 9.46 14.63
C ALA A 145 -13.52 10.62 14.03
N ARG A 146 -12.96 11.83 13.98
CA ARG A 146 -13.63 12.98 13.33
C ARG A 146 -13.75 12.77 11.82
N ALA A 147 -12.67 12.28 11.17
CA ALA A 147 -12.67 12.03 9.74
C ALA A 147 -13.69 10.93 9.35
N PHE A 148 -13.78 9.85 10.12
CA PHE A 148 -14.76 8.79 9.89
C PHE A 148 -16.21 9.32 10.02
N ARG A 149 -16.50 10.12 11.03
CA ARG A 149 -17.84 10.72 11.18
C ARG A 149 -18.18 11.67 10.03
N SER A 150 -17.20 12.43 9.57
CA SER A 150 -17.39 13.34 8.43
C SER A 150 -17.65 12.58 7.12
N GLU A 151 -16.97 11.45 6.90
CA GLU A 151 -17.08 10.66 5.67
C GLU A 151 -18.29 9.72 5.68
N TYR A 152 -18.60 9.09 6.81
CA TYR A 152 -19.55 7.99 6.91
C TYR A 152 -20.74 8.29 7.85
N GLY A 153 -20.81 9.47 8.44
CA GLY A 153 -21.86 9.86 9.38
C GLY A 153 -21.66 9.30 10.81
N ASP A 154 -22.70 9.38 11.64
CA ASP A 154 -22.63 9.05 13.06
C ASP A 154 -22.74 7.52 13.38
N GLY A 155 -22.39 6.67 12.44
CA GLY A 155 -22.32 5.23 12.64
C GLY A 155 -21.22 4.80 13.63
N SER A 156 -21.18 3.51 13.96
CA SER A 156 -20.10 2.94 14.76
C SER A 156 -18.76 3.11 14.06
N LEU A 157 -17.73 3.54 14.79
CA LEU A 157 -16.37 3.63 14.28
C LEU A 157 -15.83 2.21 14.00
N PRO A 158 -14.97 2.05 12.96
CA PRO A 158 -14.32 0.79 12.70
C PRO A 158 -13.39 0.37 13.85
N ALA A 159 -13.03 -0.91 13.88
CA ALA A 159 -12.05 -1.45 14.82
C ALA A 159 -10.72 -0.67 14.73
N HIS A 160 -10.04 -0.55 15.85
CA HIS A 160 -8.80 0.21 15.97
C HIS A 160 -7.71 -0.66 16.59
N ARG A 161 -6.88 -1.23 15.72
CA ARG A 161 -5.85 -2.22 16.10
C ARG A 161 -4.83 -1.72 17.12
N GLY A 162 -4.56 -0.41 17.13
CA GLY A 162 -3.64 0.18 18.10
C GLY A 162 -4.10 0.06 19.55
N PHE A 163 -5.40 -0.16 19.79
CA PHE A 163 -5.97 -0.37 21.14
C PHE A 163 -6.20 -1.85 21.49
N GLU A 164 -6.00 -2.77 20.57
CA GLU A 164 -6.15 -4.22 20.76
C GLU A 164 -4.82 -4.87 21.16
#